data_ae79c5946395e19ad086f8e64936abcf
#
_entry.id   ae79c5946395e19ad086f8e64936abcf
#
_cell.length_a   1.000
_cell.length_b   1.000
_cell.length_c   1.000
_cell.angle_alpha   90.00
_cell.angle_beta   90.00
_cell.angle_gamma   90.00
#
_symmetry.space_group_name_H-M   'P 1'
#
loop_
_entity.id
_entity.type
_entity.pdbx_description
1 polymer ?
#
loop_
_entity_poly.entity_id
_entity_poly.type
_entity_poly.pdbx_seq_one_letter_code
_entity_poly.pdbx_strand_id
1 'polypeptide(L)'
;MLNIHRCFLSEVFKVAGGRGYLEYPLITYEYLYNFDVHLHFVKYDFTAKVLKYLPRKEPSFTQFSEVSALFNRMLELGWDDLVAANKKLFFEGFEFEQPFMIEKANEMEKFLPSKTGVIQKFGSRLLIDRIANKLGL
;
A
#
# COMPACT_ATOMS: atom_id res chain seq x y z
N MET A 1 5.55 -7.64 23.26
CA MET A 1 4.69 -6.91 22.29
C MET A 1 4.40 -7.65 20.96
N LEU A 2 4.82 -8.91 20.84
CA LEU A 2 4.65 -9.73 19.60
C LEU A 2 3.29 -10.45 19.48
N ASN A 3 2.44 -10.38 20.49
CA ASN A 3 1.28 -11.26 20.56
C ASN A 3 -0.01 -10.77 19.88
N ILE A 4 -0.19 -9.47 19.70
CA ILE A 4 -1.48 -8.94 19.23
C ILE A 4 -1.69 -9.27 17.74
N HIS A 5 -0.68 -9.13 16.91
CA HIS A 5 -0.80 -9.44 15.47
C HIS A 5 -0.99 -10.93 15.19
N ARG A 6 -0.34 -11.79 15.98
CA ARG A 6 -0.53 -13.24 15.87
C ARG A 6 -1.91 -13.68 16.33
N CYS A 7 -2.41 -13.10 17.43
CA CYS A 7 -3.77 -13.36 17.90
C CYS A 7 -4.83 -12.94 16.87
N PHE A 8 -4.74 -11.73 16.36
CA PHE A 8 -5.69 -11.21 15.36
C PHE A 8 -5.77 -12.12 14.14
N LEU A 9 -4.64 -12.48 13.56
CA LEU A 9 -4.64 -13.36 12.39
C LEU A 9 -5.09 -14.78 12.69
N SER A 10 -4.76 -15.33 13.85
CA SER A 10 -5.26 -16.65 14.21
C SER A 10 -6.78 -16.69 14.26
N GLU A 11 -7.41 -15.60 14.72
CA GLU A 11 -8.87 -15.47 14.70
C GLU A 11 -9.41 -15.29 13.27
N VAL A 12 -8.74 -14.47 12.45
CA VAL A 12 -9.11 -14.32 11.03
C VAL A 12 -9.02 -15.66 10.31
N PHE A 13 -7.97 -16.44 10.51
CA PHE A 13 -7.84 -17.76 9.90
C PHE A 13 -8.88 -18.75 10.37
N LYS A 14 -9.25 -18.72 11.65
CA LYS A 14 -10.34 -19.56 12.18
C LYS A 14 -11.67 -19.22 11.53
N VAL A 15 -12.01 -17.95 11.47
CA VAL A 15 -13.28 -17.48 10.88
C VAL A 15 -13.32 -17.75 9.38
N ALA A 16 -12.21 -17.57 8.68
CA ALA A 16 -12.10 -17.79 7.24
C ALA A 16 -11.96 -19.27 6.85
N GLY A 17 -11.92 -20.20 7.82
CA GLY A 17 -11.68 -21.61 7.51
C GLY A 17 -10.30 -21.88 6.90
N GLY A 18 -9.33 -21.03 7.20
CA GLY A 18 -7.94 -21.14 6.76
C GLY A 18 -7.64 -20.64 5.35
N ARG A 19 -8.66 -20.16 4.60
CA ARG A 19 -8.49 -19.67 3.23
C ARG A 19 -9.21 -18.33 3.03
N GLY A 20 -8.70 -17.50 2.13
CA GLY A 20 -9.31 -16.21 1.85
C GLY A 20 -8.48 -15.36 0.91
N TYR A 21 -8.87 -14.11 0.80
CA TYR A 21 -8.14 -13.07 0.07
C TYR A 21 -7.80 -11.94 1.01
N LEU A 22 -6.57 -11.45 0.94
CA LEU A 22 -6.10 -10.29 1.67
C LEU A 22 -5.56 -9.26 0.68
N GLU A 23 -6.06 -8.03 0.79
CA GLU A 23 -5.57 -6.88 0.04
C GLU A 23 -5.02 -5.83 1.01
N TYR A 24 -3.94 -5.17 0.64
CA TYR A 24 -3.29 -4.15 1.46
C TYR A 24 -2.71 -3.04 0.58
N PRO A 25 -2.62 -1.81 1.11
CA PRO A 25 -1.96 -0.73 0.41
C PRO A 25 -0.45 -0.97 0.33
N LEU A 26 0.12 -0.67 -0.82
CA LEU A 26 1.57 -0.66 -1.02
C LEU A 26 2.19 0.59 -0.40
N ILE A 27 3.48 0.56 -0.16
CA ILE A 27 4.23 1.69 0.38
C ILE A 27 4.08 2.95 -0.47
N THR A 28 3.88 2.82 -1.78
CA THR A 28 3.60 3.95 -2.69
C THR A 28 2.32 4.68 -2.32
N TYR A 29 1.27 3.95 -1.97
CA TYR A 29 0.01 4.55 -1.51
C TYR A 29 0.20 5.25 -0.17
N GLU A 30 0.84 4.59 0.77
CA GLU A 30 1.14 5.12 2.09
C GLU A 30 2.01 6.37 2.03
N TYR A 31 2.95 6.40 1.10
CA TYR A 31 3.85 7.53 0.90
C TYR A 31 3.13 8.77 0.35
N LEU A 32 2.18 8.58 -0.57
CA LEU A 32 1.44 9.67 -1.18
C LEU A 32 0.35 10.22 -0.26
N TYR A 33 -0.40 9.35 0.40
CA TYR A 33 -1.57 9.76 1.20
C TYR A 33 -1.28 9.89 2.69
N ASN A 34 -0.34 9.13 3.22
CA ASN A 34 0.13 9.17 4.60
C ASN A 34 -1.00 9.16 5.65
N PHE A 35 -1.97 8.26 5.49
CA PHE A 35 -3.09 8.17 6.43
C PHE A 35 -2.61 7.77 7.83
N ASP A 36 -2.97 8.53 8.84
CA ASP A 36 -2.57 8.30 10.25
C ASP A 36 -3.08 6.99 10.82
N VAL A 37 -4.17 6.48 10.27
CA VAL A 37 -4.78 5.21 10.70
C VAL A 37 -3.98 3.98 10.25
N HIS A 38 -3.12 4.11 9.25
CA HIS A 38 -2.28 3.04 8.77
C HIS A 38 -0.95 3.01 9.54
N LEU A 39 -0.85 2.15 10.52
CA LEU A 39 0.29 2.11 11.44
C LEU A 39 1.49 1.30 10.92
N HIS A 40 1.33 0.58 9.82
CA HIS A 40 2.34 -0.34 9.29
C HIS A 40 2.37 -0.31 7.77
N PHE A 41 3.57 -0.41 7.22
CA PHE A 41 3.76 -0.86 5.84
C PHE A 41 3.68 -2.37 5.81
N VAL A 42 3.03 -2.90 4.79
CA VAL A 42 2.80 -4.33 4.65
C VAL A 42 3.24 -4.78 3.27
N LYS A 43 3.85 -5.94 3.17
CA LYS A 43 4.19 -6.58 1.90
C LYS A 43 4.22 -8.09 2.03
N TYR A 44 3.60 -8.79 1.11
CA TYR A 44 3.65 -10.24 1.06
C TYR A 44 4.84 -10.71 0.23
N ASP A 45 5.62 -11.62 0.81
CA ASP A 45 6.71 -12.30 0.11
C ASP A 45 6.15 -13.60 -0.48
N PHE A 46 5.89 -13.59 -1.78
CA PHE A 46 5.29 -14.73 -2.49
C PHE A 46 6.21 -15.95 -2.51
N THR A 47 7.52 -15.76 -2.43
CA THR A 47 8.49 -16.85 -2.40
C THR A 47 8.54 -17.53 -1.03
N ALA A 48 8.66 -16.73 0.02
CA ALA A 48 8.72 -17.23 1.38
C ALA A 48 7.33 -17.54 1.96
N LYS A 49 6.25 -17.07 1.32
CA LYS A 49 4.85 -17.13 1.80
C LYS A 49 4.68 -16.48 3.18
N VAL A 50 5.28 -15.31 3.34
CA VAL A 50 5.31 -14.57 4.60
C VAL A 50 4.79 -13.16 4.37
N LEU A 51 3.87 -12.70 5.23
CA LEU A 51 3.46 -11.31 5.29
C LEU A 51 4.45 -10.53 6.14
N LYS A 52 5.19 -9.63 5.53
CA LYS A 52 6.15 -8.77 6.21
C LYS A 52 5.49 -7.45 6.58
N TYR A 53 5.81 -6.91 7.75
CA TYR A 53 5.36 -5.60 8.17
C TYR A 53 6.50 -4.75 8.74
N LEU A 54 6.41 -3.44 8.57
CA LEU A 54 7.32 -2.46 9.13
C LEU A 54 6.51 -1.34 9.80
N PRO A 55 6.74 -1.03 11.08
CA PRO A 55 6.07 0.07 11.75
C PRO A 55 6.41 1.42 11.10
N ARG A 56 5.41 2.28 10.91
CA ARG A 56 5.57 3.62 10.29
C ARG A 56 6.29 4.65 11.17
N LYS A 57 6.59 4.33 12.40
CA LYS A 57 7.28 5.26 13.33
C LYS A 57 8.72 5.60 12.97
N GLU A 58 9.20 5.13 11.82
CA GLU A 58 10.51 5.51 11.30
C GLU A 58 10.51 6.99 10.88
N PRO A 59 11.47 7.81 11.37
CA PRO A 59 11.50 9.27 11.12
C PRO A 59 11.56 9.66 9.64
N SER A 60 12.02 8.75 8.78
CA SER A 60 12.16 8.99 7.34
C SER A 60 10.85 9.31 6.60
N PHE A 61 9.69 8.97 7.18
CA PHE A 61 8.39 9.21 6.55
C PHE A 61 7.69 10.50 6.96
N THR A 62 8.15 11.16 8.00
CA THR A 62 7.57 12.45 8.43
C THR A 62 8.01 13.62 7.55
N GLN A 63 9.00 13.41 6.68
CA GLN A 63 9.60 14.46 5.85
C GLN A 63 8.77 14.89 4.63
N PHE A 64 7.67 14.21 4.34
CA PHE A 64 6.89 14.42 3.11
C PHE A 64 5.43 14.82 3.36
N SER A 65 5.18 15.48 4.48
CA SER A 65 3.83 15.92 4.87
C SER A 65 3.15 16.82 3.83
N GLU A 66 3.93 17.64 3.09
CA GLU A 66 3.39 18.53 2.06
C GLU A 66 2.86 17.76 0.84
N VAL A 67 3.58 16.71 0.42
CA VAL A 67 3.14 15.84 -0.68
C VAL A 67 1.84 15.15 -0.30
N SER A 68 1.78 14.62 0.92
CA SER A 68 0.57 13.95 1.42
C SER A 68 -0.61 14.92 1.53
N ALA A 69 -0.39 16.15 1.99
CA ALA A 69 -1.43 17.18 2.04
C ALA A 69 -2.01 17.46 0.64
N LEU A 70 -1.16 17.56 -0.38
CA LEU A 70 -1.60 17.73 -1.76
C LEU A 70 -2.46 16.55 -2.23
N PHE A 71 -1.99 15.32 -2.04
CA PHE A 71 -2.72 14.14 -2.47
C PHE A 71 -4.04 13.93 -1.72
N ASN A 72 -4.07 14.21 -0.41
CA ASN A 72 -5.32 14.18 0.36
C ASN A 72 -6.30 15.25 -0.15
N ARG A 73 -5.80 16.44 -0.49
CA ARG A 73 -6.65 17.47 -1.09
C ARG A 73 -7.22 17.04 -2.44
N MET A 74 -6.43 16.37 -3.28
CA MET A 74 -6.90 15.80 -4.54
C MET A 74 -8.00 14.76 -4.31
N LEU A 75 -7.84 13.90 -3.29
CA LEU A 75 -8.84 12.91 -2.92
C LEU A 75 -10.15 13.57 -2.47
N GLU A 76 -10.08 14.59 -1.63
CA GLU A 76 -11.25 15.38 -1.21
C GLU A 76 -12.01 16.04 -2.38
N LEU A 77 -11.30 16.39 -3.44
CA LEU A 77 -11.87 16.94 -4.66
C LEU A 77 -12.45 15.87 -5.61
N GLY A 78 -12.44 14.60 -5.20
CA GLY A 78 -12.97 13.51 -6.00
C GLY A 78 -12.02 13.05 -7.12
N TRP A 79 -10.72 13.28 -6.98
CA TRP A 79 -9.70 12.86 -7.95
C TRP A 79 -9.12 11.47 -7.61
N ASP A 80 -9.95 10.61 -7.09
CA ASP A 80 -9.64 9.21 -6.77
C ASP A 80 -9.55 8.29 -8.00
N ASP A 81 -10.01 8.77 -9.16
CA ASP A 81 -9.86 8.06 -10.44
C ASP A 81 -8.43 7.61 -10.72
N LEU A 82 -7.42 8.35 -10.24
CA LEU A 82 -6.02 7.99 -10.38
C LEU A 82 -5.71 6.66 -9.70
N VAL A 83 -6.21 6.49 -8.49
CA VAL A 83 -6.02 5.26 -7.71
C VAL A 83 -6.81 4.12 -8.31
N ALA A 84 -8.08 4.36 -8.65
CA ALA A 84 -8.95 3.35 -9.26
C ALA A 84 -8.41 2.85 -10.61
N ALA A 85 -7.95 3.77 -11.47
CA ALA A 85 -7.38 3.42 -12.76
C ALA A 85 -6.02 2.70 -12.68
N ASN A 86 -5.31 2.85 -11.56
CA ASN A 86 -3.97 2.33 -11.35
C ASN A 86 -3.86 1.47 -10.10
N LYS A 87 -4.91 0.74 -9.77
CA LYS A 87 -5.02 -0.01 -8.52
C LYS A 87 -3.76 -0.85 -8.20
N LYS A 88 -3.17 -1.50 -9.20
CA LYS A 88 -1.96 -2.34 -9.05
C LYS A 88 -0.69 -1.58 -8.62
N LEU A 89 -0.66 -0.25 -8.76
CA LEU A 89 0.45 0.56 -8.26
C LEU A 89 0.30 0.92 -6.79
N PHE A 90 -0.91 0.83 -6.27
CA PHE A 90 -1.25 1.28 -4.93
C PHE A 90 -1.64 0.16 -3.98
N PHE A 91 -2.16 -0.93 -4.52
CA PHE A 91 -2.62 -2.07 -3.73
C PHE A 91 -2.07 -3.37 -4.30
N GLU A 92 -1.77 -4.27 -3.41
CA GLU A 92 -1.43 -5.65 -3.72
C GLU A 92 -2.31 -6.56 -2.88
N GLY A 93 -2.65 -7.71 -3.43
CA GLY A 93 -3.43 -8.71 -2.73
C GLY A 93 -2.99 -10.11 -3.10
N PHE A 94 -3.30 -11.05 -2.24
CA PHE A 94 -3.02 -12.46 -2.48
C PHE A 94 -4.12 -13.35 -1.89
N GLU A 95 -4.34 -14.45 -2.57
CA GLU A 95 -5.18 -15.52 -2.07
C GLU A 95 -4.34 -16.45 -1.19
N PHE A 96 -4.94 -16.97 -0.15
CA PHE A 96 -4.31 -17.96 0.72
C PHE A 96 -5.27 -19.11 0.97
N GLU A 97 -4.77 -20.33 0.90
CA GLU A 97 -5.50 -21.56 1.18
C GLU A 97 -5.07 -22.21 2.50
N GLN A 98 -4.05 -21.64 3.12
CA GLN A 98 -3.51 -22.07 4.40
C GLN A 98 -3.03 -20.85 5.20
N PRO A 99 -3.00 -20.92 6.53
CA PRO A 99 -2.41 -19.87 7.34
C PRO A 99 -0.97 -19.57 6.92
N PHE A 100 -0.64 -18.29 6.83
CA PHE A 100 0.69 -17.80 6.50
C PHE A 100 1.36 -17.14 7.71
N MET A 101 2.67 -17.04 7.68
CA MET A 101 3.44 -16.39 8.75
C MET A 101 3.45 -14.88 8.57
N ILE A 102 3.60 -14.18 9.70
CA ILE A 102 3.84 -12.74 9.73
C ILE A 102 5.18 -12.48 10.41
N GLU A 103 5.98 -11.65 9.78
CA GLU A 103 7.28 -11.26 10.28
C GLU A 103 7.46 -9.75 10.26
N LYS A 104 8.10 -9.23 11.32
CA LYS A 104 8.57 -7.86 11.32
C LYS A 104 9.80 -7.75 10.42
N ALA A 105 9.74 -6.85 9.45
CA ALA A 105 10.91 -6.52 8.65
C ALA A 105 11.79 -5.49 9.38
N ASN A 106 13.07 -5.53 9.09
CA ASN A 106 14.07 -4.60 9.64
C ASN A 106 14.55 -3.58 8.60
N GLU A 107 14.21 -3.78 7.34
CA GLU A 107 14.70 -2.98 6.22
C GLU A 107 13.54 -2.52 5.35
N MET A 108 13.52 -1.20 5.08
CA MET A 108 12.50 -0.58 4.24
C MET A 108 12.66 -0.94 2.77
N GLU A 109 13.87 -1.16 2.30
CA GLU A 109 14.16 -1.47 0.91
C GLU A 109 13.34 -2.65 0.38
N LYS A 110 12.98 -3.57 1.27
CA LYS A 110 12.12 -4.73 0.94
C LYS A 110 10.68 -4.35 0.58
N PHE A 111 10.24 -3.15 0.97
CA PHE A 111 8.90 -2.65 0.68
C PHE A 111 8.87 -1.75 -0.56
N LEU A 112 10.01 -1.24 -0.98
CA LEU A 112 10.10 -0.41 -2.16
C LEU A 112 9.79 -1.25 -3.41
N PRO A 113 9.13 -0.66 -4.43
CA PRO A 113 8.96 -1.33 -5.70
C PRO A 113 10.34 -1.62 -6.30
N SER A 114 10.50 -2.80 -6.91
CA SER A 114 11.74 -3.12 -7.60
C SER A 114 12.00 -2.08 -8.69
N LYS A 115 13.24 -1.60 -8.81
CA LYS A 115 13.63 -0.63 -9.85
C LYS A 115 13.39 -1.17 -11.28
N THR A 116 13.21 -2.45 -11.41
CA THR A 116 12.85 -3.16 -12.65
C THR A 116 11.35 -3.27 -12.89
N GLY A 117 10.53 -2.94 -11.90
CA GLY A 117 9.10 -2.76 -12.12
C GLY A 117 8.95 -1.62 -13.11
N VAL A 118 8.73 -1.99 -14.35
CA VAL A 118 8.48 -1.06 -15.45
C VAL A 118 7.42 -0.10 -14.94
N ILE A 119 7.81 1.14 -14.70
CA ILE A 119 6.88 2.25 -14.84
C ILE A 119 6.39 2.10 -16.28
N GLN A 120 5.28 1.38 -16.46
CA GLN A 120 4.61 1.40 -17.74
C GLN A 120 4.49 2.88 -18.06
N LYS A 121 5.09 3.30 -19.17
CA LYS A 121 5.03 4.68 -19.61
C LYS A 121 3.56 5.05 -19.58
N PHE A 122 3.12 5.63 -18.48
CA PHE A 122 1.84 6.29 -18.44
C PHE A 122 1.89 7.25 -19.59
N GLY A 123 0.95 7.13 -20.48
CA GLY A 123 0.82 8.13 -21.51
C GLY A 123 0.67 9.45 -20.76
N SER A 124 1.80 10.09 -20.49
CA SER A 124 1.91 11.33 -19.70
C SER A 124 0.99 12.42 -20.24
N ARG A 125 0.61 12.33 -21.50
CA ARG A 125 -0.42 13.18 -22.13
C ARG A 125 -1.82 12.98 -21.53
N LEU A 126 -2.28 11.74 -21.32
CA LEU A 126 -3.64 11.50 -20.83
C LEU A 126 -3.87 12.01 -19.40
N LEU A 127 -2.84 11.98 -18.56
CA LEU A 127 -2.94 12.50 -17.20
C LEU A 127 -2.92 14.04 -17.21
N ILE A 128 -2.02 14.63 -17.98
CA ILE A 128 -1.90 16.09 -18.13
C ILE A 128 -3.15 16.66 -18.79
N ASP A 129 -3.68 16.04 -19.85
CA ASP A 129 -4.89 16.47 -20.54
C ASP A 129 -6.14 16.37 -19.64
N ARG A 130 -6.24 15.32 -18.80
CA ARG A 130 -7.33 15.22 -17.82
C ARG A 130 -7.22 16.25 -16.70
N ILE A 131 -6.02 16.51 -16.21
CA ILE A 131 -5.77 17.54 -15.20
C ILE A 131 -6.05 18.93 -15.80
N ALA A 132 -5.56 19.23 -16.98
CA ALA A 132 -5.80 20.48 -17.67
C ALA A 132 -7.31 20.72 -17.94
N ASN A 133 -8.01 19.70 -18.45
CA ASN A 133 -9.45 19.78 -18.68
C ASN A 133 -10.27 19.97 -17.39
N LYS A 134 -9.87 19.37 -16.27
CA LYS A 134 -10.55 19.59 -14.98
C LYS A 134 -10.22 20.94 -14.34
N LEU A 135 -9.07 21.51 -14.64
CA LEU A 135 -8.66 22.84 -14.16
C LEU A 135 -9.14 23.98 -15.07
N GLY A 136 -9.75 23.65 -16.22
CA GLY A 136 -10.18 24.66 -17.19
C GLY A 136 -9.03 25.39 -17.89
N LEU A 137 -7.86 24.72 -17.99
CA LEU A 137 -6.66 25.22 -18.67
C LEU A 137 -6.59 24.73 -20.11
#